data_b6affa5ac9115f7c2f7b0a524bec5bd4
#
_entry.id   b6affa5ac9115f7c2f7b0a524bec5bd4
#
_cell.length_a   1.000
_cell.length_b   1.000
_cell.length_c   1.000
_cell.angle_alpha   90.00
_cell.angle_beta   90.00
_cell.angle_gamma   90.00
#
_symmetry.space_group_name_H-M   'P 1'
#
loop_
_entity.id
_entity.type
_entity.pdbx_description
1 polymer ?
#
loop_
_entity_poly.entity_id
_entity_poly.type
_entity_poly.pdbx_seq_one_letter_code
_entity_poly.pdbx_strand_id
1 'polypeptide(L)'
;MARRLEFPLRGAGGEPVDLWRTLNSHGFVDLPPMRLDEHERTLEITIPLAGARPRTVRVTDRNDGRGTVTVLGPTLGERTAARALAGIEHVLRLDADLSGFYELAQADPDLAWVTSGAGRMVRSPTVFEDVVKTICTTNCTWSATKRMVGALVEHLGAAAPGAPSDGPYGRAFPTPGAMAEAGEGFYRDVARAGYRSPHLLSVARSVAGGHLDLEILGRASPEDLPDADLEGRLLGLPGVGPYAAAHVMLTLGRYSKLILDSWTRPAYARHVGRKAVSDAAMARRFKRYGPYAGLAFWLILTRDWV
;
A
#
# COMPACT_ATOMS: atom_id res chain seq x y z
N MET A 1 1.50 30.83 3.61
CA MET A 1 2.45 29.99 2.85
C MET A 1 2.20 28.54 3.18
N ALA A 2 2.30 27.63 2.20
CA ALA A 2 2.19 26.19 2.45
C ALA A 2 3.34 25.75 3.37
N ARG A 3 3.04 24.96 4.42
CA ARG A 3 4.05 24.46 5.35
C ARG A 3 4.82 23.32 4.65
N ARG A 4 6.16 23.43 4.62
CA ARG A 4 7.06 22.40 4.14
C ARG A 4 7.74 21.73 5.33
N LEU A 5 7.82 20.40 5.26
CA LEU A 5 8.49 19.57 6.25
C LEU A 5 9.49 18.68 5.51
N GLU A 6 10.68 18.52 6.04
CA GLU A 6 11.73 17.70 5.44
C GLU A 6 11.96 16.43 6.24
N PHE A 7 12.33 15.37 5.54
CA PHE A 7 12.66 14.08 6.15
C PHE A 7 13.81 13.40 5.38
N PRO A 8 14.63 12.57 6.04
CA PRO A 8 15.68 11.84 5.36
C PRO A 8 15.09 10.71 4.50
N LEU A 9 15.63 10.52 3.30
CA LEU A 9 15.36 9.34 2.46
C LEU A 9 16.31 8.19 2.86
N ARG A 10 16.09 7.70 4.09
CA ARG A 10 16.80 6.57 4.68
C ARG A 10 15.84 5.67 5.43
N GLY A 11 16.08 4.37 5.38
CA GLY A 11 15.38 3.39 6.17
C GLY A 11 15.90 3.29 7.60
N ALA A 12 15.21 2.52 8.44
CA ALA A 12 15.59 2.33 9.84
C ALA A 12 16.97 1.65 10.01
N GLY A 13 17.39 0.80 9.08
CA GLY A 13 18.73 0.22 9.03
C GLY A 13 19.81 1.13 8.42
N GLY A 14 19.46 2.37 8.06
CA GLY A 14 20.38 3.35 7.45
C GLY A 14 20.53 3.20 5.93
N GLU A 15 19.86 2.25 5.30
CA GLU A 15 19.88 2.00 3.86
C GLU A 15 19.25 3.16 3.08
N PRO A 16 19.75 3.47 1.87
CA PRO A 16 19.19 4.55 1.04
C PRO A 16 17.76 4.24 0.61
N VAL A 17 17.00 5.28 0.32
CA VAL A 17 15.63 5.18 -0.23
C VAL A 17 15.55 5.97 -1.53
N ASP A 18 15.31 5.27 -2.64
CA ASP A 18 14.90 5.88 -3.89
C ASP A 18 13.38 6.15 -3.81
N LEU A 19 13.02 7.42 -3.68
CA LEU A 19 11.61 7.81 -3.52
C LEU A 19 10.79 7.39 -4.74
N TRP A 20 11.31 7.58 -5.96
CA TRP A 20 10.56 7.28 -7.17
C TRP A 20 10.29 5.78 -7.33
N ARG A 21 11.29 4.93 -7.05
CA ARG A 21 11.09 3.48 -7.01
C ARG A 21 10.15 3.04 -5.89
N THR A 22 10.22 3.69 -4.74
CA THR A 22 9.29 3.43 -3.63
C THR A 22 7.84 3.77 -4.03
N LEU A 23 7.61 4.93 -4.65
CA LEU A 23 6.29 5.33 -5.13
C LEU A 23 5.75 4.38 -6.21
N ASN A 24 6.61 3.84 -7.06
CA ASN A 24 6.24 2.88 -8.10
C ASN A 24 6.39 1.41 -7.66
N SER A 25 6.44 1.14 -6.36
CA SER A 25 6.65 -0.22 -5.84
C SER A 25 5.51 -1.18 -6.18
N HIS A 26 4.28 -0.69 -6.27
CA HIS A 26 3.09 -1.40 -6.75
C HIS A 26 1.95 -0.43 -7.08
N GLY A 27 0.87 -0.93 -7.67
CA GLY A 27 -0.19 -0.09 -8.24
C GLY A 27 -1.06 0.70 -7.26
N PHE A 28 -0.92 0.57 -5.95
CA PHE A 28 -1.79 1.30 -5.01
C PHE A 28 -1.63 2.82 -5.04
N VAL A 29 -0.49 3.33 -5.50
CA VAL A 29 -0.29 4.77 -5.69
C VAL A 29 -1.24 5.38 -6.74
N ASP A 30 -1.76 4.54 -7.65
CA ASP A 30 -2.75 4.93 -8.65
C ASP A 30 -4.19 4.96 -8.11
N LEU A 31 -4.39 4.48 -6.88
CA LEU A 31 -5.71 4.38 -6.26
C LEU A 31 -5.94 5.56 -5.32
N PRO A 32 -7.05 6.28 -5.44
CA PRO A 32 -7.39 7.30 -4.45
C PRO A 32 -7.35 6.75 -3.02
N PRO A 33 -6.95 7.58 -2.05
CA PRO A 33 -6.67 9.02 -2.10
C PRO A 33 -5.27 9.41 -2.61
N MET A 34 -4.50 8.48 -3.16
CA MET A 34 -3.19 8.72 -3.74
C MET A 34 -3.34 9.16 -5.20
N ARG A 35 -2.47 10.05 -5.65
CA ARG A 35 -2.32 10.47 -7.04
C ARG A 35 -0.84 10.66 -7.36
N LEU A 36 -0.32 9.85 -8.24
CA LEU A 36 1.03 9.99 -8.76
C LEU A 36 1.04 10.97 -9.94
N ASP A 37 1.95 11.91 -9.91
CA ASP A 37 2.31 12.76 -11.04
C ASP A 37 3.64 12.26 -11.60
N GLU A 38 3.60 11.58 -12.75
CA GLU A 38 4.78 10.98 -13.37
C GLU A 38 5.72 12.05 -13.94
N HIS A 39 5.19 13.18 -14.44
CA HIS A 39 5.99 14.26 -15.00
C HIS A 39 6.79 14.98 -13.92
N GLU A 40 6.12 15.38 -12.84
CA GLU A 40 6.75 16.06 -11.71
C GLU A 40 7.42 15.08 -10.73
N ARG A 41 7.22 13.76 -10.90
CA ARG A 41 7.68 12.68 -10.01
C ARG A 41 7.27 12.92 -8.57
N THR A 42 6.00 13.27 -8.34
CA THR A 42 5.46 13.60 -7.03
C THR A 42 4.25 12.73 -6.68
N LEU A 43 4.08 12.48 -5.39
CA LEU A 43 2.87 11.86 -4.84
C LEU A 43 2.02 12.93 -4.15
N GLU A 44 0.76 13.06 -4.54
CA GLU A 44 -0.26 13.69 -3.70
C GLU A 44 -1.08 12.61 -2.99
N ILE A 45 -1.32 12.81 -1.71
CA ILE A 45 -2.16 11.92 -0.91
C ILE A 45 -2.95 12.74 0.12
N THR A 46 -4.21 12.36 0.33
CA THR A 46 -5.00 12.92 1.43
C THR A 46 -5.01 11.94 2.60
N ILE A 47 -4.33 12.32 3.67
CA ILE A 47 -4.15 11.48 4.87
C ILE A 47 -5.14 11.85 5.98
N PRO A 48 -5.68 10.87 6.72
CA PRO A 48 -6.43 11.12 7.93
C PRO A 48 -5.48 11.64 9.02
N LEU A 49 -5.98 12.55 9.85
CA LEU A 49 -5.23 13.09 11.00
C LEU A 49 -6.07 12.95 12.26
N ALA A 50 -5.59 12.19 13.23
CA ALA A 50 -6.30 11.97 14.48
C ALA A 50 -6.64 13.31 15.19
N GLY A 51 -7.93 13.52 15.48
CA GLY A 51 -8.44 14.74 16.13
C GLY A 51 -8.42 16.01 15.26
N ALA A 52 -8.24 15.86 13.93
CA ALA A 52 -8.25 16.98 12.98
C ALA A 52 -8.89 16.57 11.65
N ARG A 53 -9.26 17.56 10.83
CA ARG A 53 -9.68 17.28 9.45
C ARG A 53 -8.50 16.69 8.64
N PRO A 54 -8.78 15.79 7.69
CA PRO A 54 -7.72 15.25 6.81
C PRO A 54 -6.98 16.37 6.07
N ARG A 55 -5.79 16.06 5.59
CA ARG A 55 -4.98 17.00 4.80
C ARG A 55 -4.45 16.32 3.55
N THR A 56 -4.50 17.06 2.45
CA THR A 56 -3.76 16.70 1.25
C THR A 56 -2.32 17.19 1.40
N VAL A 57 -1.40 16.31 1.13
CA VAL A 57 0.03 16.60 1.15
C VAL A 57 0.66 16.17 -0.18
N ARG A 58 1.71 16.89 -0.58
CA ARG A 58 2.54 16.54 -1.74
C ARG A 58 3.91 16.13 -1.25
N VAL A 59 4.37 14.97 -1.71
CA VAL A 59 5.68 14.39 -1.41
C VAL A 59 6.58 14.54 -2.62
N THR A 60 7.78 15.07 -2.42
CA THR A 60 8.78 15.31 -3.49
C THR A 60 10.17 14.88 -3.03
N ASP A 61 10.99 14.41 -3.97
CA ASP A 61 12.43 14.23 -3.76
C ASP A 61 13.16 15.57 -3.95
N ARG A 62 14.16 15.83 -3.12
CA ARG A 62 15.05 16.99 -3.26
C ARG A 62 16.36 16.68 -3.99
N ASN A 63 16.59 15.43 -4.33
CA ASN A 63 17.82 14.93 -4.94
C ASN A 63 19.11 15.16 -4.09
N ASP A 64 18.94 15.38 -2.78
CA ASP A 64 20.03 15.55 -1.80
C ASP A 64 19.96 14.51 -0.67
N GLY A 65 19.25 13.38 -0.92
CA GLY A 65 18.99 12.35 0.09
C GLY A 65 17.89 12.73 1.09
N ARG A 66 17.10 13.77 0.80
CA ARG A 66 15.97 14.24 1.61
C ARG A 66 14.71 14.32 0.76
N GLY A 67 13.59 13.99 1.37
CA GLY A 67 12.26 14.24 0.85
C GLY A 67 11.62 15.46 1.49
N THR A 68 10.62 16.01 0.83
CA THR A 68 9.80 17.12 1.33
C THR A 68 8.32 16.74 1.33
N VAL A 69 7.64 17.04 2.42
CA VAL A 69 6.18 17.01 2.52
C VAL A 69 5.66 18.45 2.53
N THR A 70 4.92 18.82 1.49
CA THR A 70 4.24 20.11 1.39
C THR A 70 2.76 19.91 1.75
N VAL A 71 2.31 20.55 2.84
CA VAL A 71 0.90 20.50 3.24
C VAL A 71 0.10 21.50 2.41
N LEU A 72 -0.92 21.03 1.71
CA LEU A 72 -1.80 21.86 0.89
C LEU A 72 -2.95 22.45 1.74
N GLY A 73 -3.34 23.69 1.40
CA GLY A 73 -4.39 24.39 2.12
C GLY A 73 -3.92 25.14 3.38
N PRO A 74 -4.80 25.34 4.39
CA PRO A 74 -4.49 26.12 5.58
C PRO A 74 -3.32 25.56 6.39
N THR A 75 -2.52 26.45 6.96
CA THR A 75 -1.35 26.10 7.78
C THR A 75 -1.75 25.22 8.98
N LEU A 76 -0.93 24.21 9.24
CA LEU A 76 -1.07 23.33 10.41
C LEU A 76 -0.25 23.85 11.59
N GLY A 77 -0.78 23.67 12.79
CA GLY A 77 0.03 23.80 14.01
C GLY A 77 1.08 22.67 14.10
N GLU A 78 2.13 22.88 14.88
CA GLU A 78 3.31 22.01 14.93
C GLU A 78 2.97 20.54 15.18
N ARG A 79 2.15 20.25 16.20
CA ARG A 79 1.76 18.88 16.53
C ARG A 79 1.06 18.17 15.38
N THR A 80 0.17 18.87 14.68
CA THR A 80 -0.57 18.29 13.55
C THR A 80 0.33 18.11 12.33
N ALA A 81 1.28 19.03 12.11
CA ALA A 81 2.27 18.90 11.06
C ALA A 81 3.23 17.73 11.30
N ALA A 82 3.68 17.52 12.53
CA ALA A 82 4.49 16.35 12.90
C ALA A 82 3.73 15.03 12.65
N ARG A 83 2.42 14.99 12.97
CA ARG A 83 1.57 13.82 12.65
C ARG A 83 1.43 13.59 11.14
N ALA A 84 1.32 14.67 10.36
CA ALA A 84 1.27 14.55 8.91
C ALA A 84 2.58 14.00 8.36
N LEU A 85 3.72 14.44 8.86
CA LEU A 85 5.03 13.92 8.49
C LEU A 85 5.17 12.44 8.86
N ALA A 86 4.89 12.06 10.11
CA ALA A 86 4.90 10.67 10.56
C ALA A 86 3.97 9.77 9.73
N GLY A 87 2.80 10.29 9.31
CA GLY A 87 1.90 9.58 8.39
C GLY A 87 2.53 9.31 7.03
N ILE A 88 3.33 10.24 6.50
CA ILE A 88 4.04 10.02 5.22
C ILE A 88 5.23 9.07 5.40
N GLU A 89 6.00 9.19 6.47
CA GLU A 89 7.08 8.25 6.81
C GLU A 89 6.52 6.82 6.92
N HIS A 90 5.34 6.66 7.53
CA HIS A 90 4.60 5.40 7.57
C HIS A 90 4.22 4.93 6.16
N VAL A 91 3.59 5.78 5.33
CA VAL A 91 3.19 5.42 3.95
C VAL A 91 4.38 4.99 3.11
N LEU A 92 5.53 5.67 3.23
CA LEU A 92 6.78 5.36 2.53
C LEU A 92 7.56 4.21 3.19
N ARG A 93 7.08 3.67 4.33
CA ARG A 93 7.72 2.59 5.09
C ARG A 93 9.16 2.90 5.48
N LEU A 94 9.44 4.14 5.91
CA LEU A 94 10.79 4.52 6.35
C LEU A 94 11.16 3.91 7.71
N ASP A 95 10.17 3.45 8.46
CA ASP A 95 10.29 2.72 9.73
C ASP A 95 10.81 1.28 9.58
N ALA A 96 10.85 0.72 8.36
CA ALA A 96 11.34 -0.64 8.14
C ALA A 96 12.86 -0.68 7.95
N ASP A 97 13.49 -1.69 8.54
CA ASP A 97 14.88 -2.06 8.29
C ASP A 97 14.94 -3.12 7.19
N LEU A 98 15.53 -2.77 6.05
CA LEU A 98 15.76 -3.67 4.92
C LEU A 98 17.25 -4.04 4.76
N SER A 99 18.11 -3.72 5.72
CA SER A 99 19.56 -4.01 5.63
C SER A 99 19.84 -5.49 5.39
N GLY A 100 19.16 -6.37 6.12
CA GLY A 100 19.28 -7.83 5.91
C GLY A 100 18.80 -8.30 4.53
N PHE A 101 17.80 -7.62 3.93
CA PHE A 101 17.42 -7.90 2.56
C PHE A 101 18.46 -7.40 1.55
N TYR A 102 19.08 -6.25 1.80
CA TYR A 102 20.12 -5.69 0.94
C TYR A 102 21.37 -6.56 0.91
N GLU A 103 21.75 -7.18 2.03
CA GLU A 103 22.84 -8.16 2.07
C GLU A 103 22.56 -9.37 1.16
N LEU A 104 21.34 -9.90 1.19
CA LEU A 104 20.92 -10.98 0.30
C LEU A 104 20.86 -10.52 -1.17
N ALA A 105 20.34 -9.32 -1.43
CA ALA A 105 20.18 -8.78 -2.76
C ALA A 105 21.52 -8.47 -3.42
N GLN A 106 22.51 -7.99 -2.67
CA GLN A 106 23.85 -7.69 -3.17
C GLN A 106 24.56 -8.94 -3.74
N ALA A 107 24.29 -10.09 -3.15
CA ALA A 107 24.87 -11.36 -3.59
C ALA A 107 24.17 -11.98 -4.82
N ASP A 108 23.04 -11.40 -5.26
CA ASP A 108 22.25 -11.93 -6.37
C ASP A 108 22.26 -10.98 -7.57
N PRO A 109 22.76 -11.42 -8.74
CA PRO A 109 22.80 -10.58 -9.95
C PRO A 109 21.44 -10.02 -10.40
N ASP A 110 20.35 -10.76 -10.13
CA ASP A 110 18.99 -10.32 -10.49
C ASP A 110 18.47 -9.22 -9.55
N LEU A 111 19.05 -9.09 -8.35
CA LEU A 111 18.59 -8.20 -7.28
C LEU A 111 19.61 -7.13 -6.84
N ALA A 112 20.87 -7.21 -7.27
CA ALA A 112 21.92 -6.28 -6.83
C ALA A 112 21.55 -4.79 -7.02
N TRP A 113 20.75 -4.48 -8.05
CA TRP A 113 20.23 -3.14 -8.33
C TRP A 113 19.36 -2.56 -7.21
N VAL A 114 18.75 -3.43 -6.37
CA VAL A 114 17.86 -3.02 -5.27
C VAL A 114 18.61 -2.19 -4.23
N THR A 115 19.91 -2.47 -4.03
CA THR A 115 20.73 -1.82 -3.02
C THR A 115 20.94 -0.31 -3.25
N SER A 116 20.56 0.19 -4.43
CA SER A 116 20.54 1.63 -4.73
C SER A 116 19.33 2.39 -4.15
N GLY A 117 18.46 1.73 -3.37
CA GLY A 117 17.36 2.39 -2.68
C GLY A 117 15.97 1.79 -2.94
N ALA A 118 15.88 0.67 -3.70
CA ALA A 118 14.60 0.02 -3.97
C ALA A 118 14.19 -0.98 -2.85
N GLY A 119 13.00 -1.58 -3.00
CA GLY A 119 12.51 -2.66 -2.13
C GLY A 119 11.49 -2.23 -1.09
N ARG A 120 11.28 -0.91 -0.88
CA ARG A 120 10.21 -0.44 -0.01
C ARG A 120 8.88 -0.50 -0.73
N MET A 121 7.91 -1.13 -0.09
CA MET A 121 6.54 -1.22 -0.59
C MET A 121 5.71 -0.11 0.05
N VAL A 122 5.18 0.80 -0.75
CA VAL A 122 4.21 1.80 -0.28
C VAL A 122 3.06 1.10 0.41
N ARG A 123 2.54 1.67 1.49
CA ARG A 123 1.33 1.20 2.16
C ARG A 123 0.34 2.33 2.33
N SER A 124 -0.90 2.01 2.56
CA SER A 124 -1.92 3.00 2.92
C SER A 124 -1.71 3.52 4.35
N PRO A 125 -2.30 4.67 4.71
CA PRO A 125 -2.27 5.18 6.09
C PRO A 125 -2.82 4.22 7.14
N THR A 126 -3.68 3.26 6.74
CA THR A 126 -4.28 2.26 7.63
C THR A 126 -4.31 0.88 6.98
N VAL A 127 -4.22 -0.17 7.80
CA VAL A 127 -4.36 -1.56 7.33
C VAL A 127 -5.78 -1.81 6.79
N PHE A 128 -6.78 -1.16 7.37
CA PHE A 128 -8.15 -1.22 6.84
C PHE A 128 -8.23 -0.78 5.39
N GLU A 129 -7.57 0.33 5.04
CA GLU A 129 -7.51 0.83 3.65
C GLU A 129 -6.82 -0.18 2.73
N ASP A 130 -5.67 -0.76 3.15
CA ASP A 130 -4.95 -1.77 2.37
C ASP A 130 -5.81 -3.02 2.11
N VAL A 131 -6.52 -3.51 3.13
CA VAL A 131 -7.44 -4.66 3.00
C VAL A 131 -8.57 -4.35 2.03
N VAL A 132 -9.24 -3.20 2.18
CA VAL A 132 -10.35 -2.80 1.30
C VAL A 132 -9.89 -2.63 -0.15
N LYS A 133 -8.78 -1.93 -0.38
CA LYS A 133 -8.18 -1.78 -1.71
C LYS A 133 -7.85 -3.15 -2.31
N THR A 134 -7.25 -4.04 -1.52
CA THR A 134 -6.89 -5.39 -1.98
C THR A 134 -8.13 -6.21 -2.35
N ILE A 135 -9.21 -6.18 -1.56
CA ILE A 135 -10.48 -6.83 -1.92
C ILE A 135 -10.99 -6.29 -3.27
N CYS A 136 -10.86 -4.97 -3.51
CA CYS A 136 -11.26 -4.35 -4.78
C CYS A 136 -10.40 -4.79 -5.98
N THR A 137 -9.20 -5.33 -5.77
CA THR A 137 -8.36 -5.85 -6.88
C THR A 137 -8.70 -7.27 -7.31
N THR A 138 -9.46 -8.03 -6.52
CA THR A 138 -9.69 -9.45 -6.77
C THR A 138 -10.52 -9.69 -8.05
N ASN A 139 -10.09 -10.59 -8.94
CA ASN A 139 -10.82 -11.04 -10.14
C ASN A 139 -11.46 -9.91 -10.98
N CYS A 140 -10.75 -8.82 -11.22
CA CYS A 140 -11.24 -7.73 -12.08
C CYS A 140 -10.08 -7.02 -12.79
N THR A 141 -10.43 -6.13 -13.71
CA THR A 141 -9.47 -5.25 -14.38
C THR A 141 -9.04 -4.13 -13.48
N TRP A 142 -7.84 -3.58 -13.71
CA TRP A 142 -7.33 -2.43 -12.96
C TRP A 142 -8.26 -1.20 -13.06
N SER A 143 -8.87 -0.96 -14.21
CA SER A 143 -9.85 0.11 -14.38
C SER A 143 -11.11 -0.09 -13.51
N ALA A 144 -11.55 -1.33 -13.31
CA ALA A 144 -12.65 -1.63 -12.40
C ALA A 144 -12.25 -1.37 -10.94
N THR A 145 -11.03 -1.72 -10.55
CA THR A 145 -10.48 -1.41 -9.23
C THR A 145 -10.45 0.11 -9.00
N LYS A 146 -9.88 0.88 -9.94
CA LYS A 146 -9.84 2.36 -9.87
C LYS A 146 -11.24 2.96 -9.69
N ARG A 147 -12.24 2.46 -10.43
CA ARG A 147 -13.62 2.91 -10.31
C ARG A 147 -14.21 2.60 -8.93
N MET A 148 -14.04 1.38 -8.42
CA MET A 148 -14.57 0.99 -7.12
C MET A 148 -13.98 1.82 -6.00
N VAL A 149 -12.64 1.90 -5.93
CA VAL A 149 -11.94 2.68 -4.91
C VAL A 149 -12.24 4.16 -5.06
N GLY A 150 -12.31 4.68 -6.31
CA GLY A 150 -12.71 6.06 -6.59
C GLY A 150 -14.07 6.38 -6.01
N ALA A 151 -15.08 5.54 -6.24
CA ALA A 151 -16.42 5.75 -5.69
C ALA A 151 -16.45 5.70 -4.16
N LEU A 152 -15.71 4.78 -3.53
CA LEU A 152 -15.59 4.74 -2.07
C LEU A 152 -15.04 6.06 -1.52
N VAL A 153 -13.95 6.57 -2.09
CA VAL A 153 -13.31 7.80 -1.61
C VAL A 153 -14.16 9.04 -1.92
N GLU A 154 -14.72 9.13 -3.11
CA GLU A 154 -15.54 10.27 -3.54
C GLU A 154 -16.78 10.46 -2.68
N HIS A 155 -17.51 9.38 -2.43
CA HIS A 155 -18.82 9.48 -1.78
C HIS A 155 -18.75 9.33 -0.25
N LEU A 156 -17.76 8.61 0.28
CA LEU A 156 -17.68 8.30 1.70
C LEU A 156 -16.46 8.95 2.39
N GLY A 157 -15.49 9.41 1.61
CA GLY A 157 -14.25 9.99 2.13
C GLY A 157 -14.43 11.41 2.66
N ALA A 158 -13.85 11.71 3.82
CA ALA A 158 -13.85 13.04 4.40
C ALA A 158 -13.00 14.02 3.60
N ALA A 159 -13.56 15.17 3.23
CA ALA A 159 -12.86 16.18 2.44
C ALA A 159 -11.80 16.95 3.25
N ALA A 160 -10.60 17.10 2.69
CA ALA A 160 -9.60 18.03 3.18
C ALA A 160 -9.99 19.49 2.86
N PRO A 161 -9.47 20.48 3.59
CA PRO A 161 -9.69 21.87 3.24
C PRO A 161 -9.13 22.18 1.84
N GLY A 162 -9.97 22.78 1.00
CA GLY A 162 -9.64 23.09 -0.41
C GLY A 162 -9.76 21.90 -1.38
N ALA A 163 -10.36 20.79 -0.93
CA ALA A 163 -10.69 19.70 -1.83
C ALA A 163 -11.64 20.15 -2.94
N PRO A 164 -11.51 19.61 -4.18
CA PRO A 164 -12.51 19.81 -5.23
C PRO A 164 -13.90 19.37 -4.79
N SER A 165 -14.95 19.98 -5.37
CA SER A 165 -16.35 19.57 -5.13
C SER A 165 -16.60 18.14 -5.58
N ASP A 166 -15.99 17.77 -6.70
CA ASP A 166 -16.23 16.50 -7.38
C ASP A 166 -14.97 15.64 -7.46
N GLY A 167 -15.18 14.32 -7.54
CA GLY A 167 -14.13 13.34 -7.66
C GLY A 167 -13.47 12.94 -6.33
N PRO A 168 -12.61 11.92 -6.38
CA PRO A 168 -12.04 11.30 -5.19
C PRO A 168 -10.83 12.04 -4.61
N TYR A 169 -10.21 12.97 -5.36
CA TYR A 169 -8.99 13.64 -4.91
C TYR A 169 -9.27 14.76 -3.92
N GLY A 170 -8.37 14.95 -2.96
CA GLY A 170 -8.59 15.86 -1.84
C GLY A 170 -9.49 15.30 -0.74
N ARG A 171 -9.87 14.03 -0.82
CA ARG A 171 -10.64 13.30 0.21
C ARG A 171 -9.78 12.19 0.79
N ALA A 172 -9.86 11.98 2.10
CA ALA A 172 -9.21 10.82 2.73
C ALA A 172 -9.98 9.54 2.40
N PHE A 173 -9.32 8.40 2.52
CA PHE A 173 -10.02 7.11 2.46
C PHE A 173 -11.12 7.06 3.52
N PRO A 174 -12.29 6.48 3.22
CA PRO A 174 -13.39 6.45 4.16
C PRO A 174 -13.06 5.65 5.43
N THR A 175 -13.57 6.11 6.55
CA THR A 175 -13.48 5.37 7.81
C THR A 175 -14.32 4.10 7.77
N PRO A 176 -14.00 3.07 8.60
CA PRO A 176 -14.85 1.89 8.73
C PRO A 176 -16.30 2.22 9.05
N GLY A 177 -16.55 3.25 9.91
CA GLY A 177 -17.88 3.73 10.23
C GLY A 177 -18.64 4.26 9.01
N ALA A 178 -18.03 5.16 8.25
CA ALA A 178 -18.65 5.70 7.03
C ALA A 178 -18.97 4.60 6.00
N MET A 179 -18.07 3.60 5.86
CA MET A 179 -18.31 2.45 5.02
C MET A 179 -19.41 1.51 5.54
N ALA A 180 -19.52 1.33 6.85
CA ALA A 180 -20.55 0.49 7.46
C ALA A 180 -21.96 1.09 7.32
N GLU A 181 -22.06 2.42 7.39
CA GLU A 181 -23.31 3.19 7.27
C GLU A 181 -23.84 3.28 5.84
N ALA A 182 -22.98 3.17 4.83
CA ALA A 182 -23.35 3.33 3.42
C ALA A 182 -24.38 2.28 2.91
N GLY A 183 -24.48 1.15 3.58
CA GLY A 183 -25.42 0.07 3.23
C GLY A 183 -25.05 -0.67 1.94
N GLU A 184 -25.69 -1.83 1.73
CA GLU A 184 -25.34 -2.71 0.60
C GLU A 184 -25.63 -2.11 -0.78
N GLY A 185 -26.72 -1.30 -0.88
CA GLY A 185 -27.11 -0.63 -2.12
C GLY A 185 -26.02 0.27 -2.68
N PHE A 186 -25.29 0.98 -1.83
CA PHE A 186 -24.17 1.81 -2.25
C PHE A 186 -23.08 0.98 -2.95
N TYR A 187 -22.67 -0.13 -2.34
CA TYR A 187 -21.64 -0.99 -2.91
C TYR A 187 -22.05 -1.63 -4.22
N ARG A 188 -23.32 -2.01 -4.36
CA ARG A 188 -23.86 -2.64 -5.56
C ARG A 188 -24.03 -1.63 -6.69
N ASP A 189 -24.67 -0.49 -6.41
CA ASP A 189 -25.22 0.39 -7.43
C ASP A 189 -24.28 1.58 -7.76
N VAL A 190 -23.59 2.13 -6.75
CA VAL A 190 -22.67 3.28 -6.89
C VAL A 190 -21.24 2.80 -7.10
N ALA A 191 -20.67 2.06 -6.16
CA ALA A 191 -19.31 1.53 -6.27
C ALA A 191 -19.19 0.42 -7.31
N ARG A 192 -20.29 -0.25 -7.65
CA ARG A 192 -20.37 -1.38 -8.59
C ARG A 192 -19.38 -2.48 -8.25
N ALA A 193 -19.31 -2.83 -6.96
CA ALA A 193 -18.36 -3.80 -6.43
C ALA A 193 -18.74 -5.25 -6.75
N GLY A 194 -19.96 -5.50 -7.29
CA GLY A 194 -20.43 -6.81 -7.66
C GLY A 194 -20.46 -7.76 -6.45
N TYR A 195 -19.94 -8.98 -6.61
CA TYR A 195 -19.90 -9.98 -5.53
C TYR A 195 -19.07 -9.55 -4.29
N ARG A 196 -18.24 -8.49 -4.41
CA ARG A 196 -17.46 -7.95 -3.29
C ARG A 196 -18.30 -7.10 -2.35
N SER A 197 -19.48 -6.65 -2.78
CA SER A 197 -20.36 -5.78 -1.99
C SER A 197 -20.61 -6.30 -0.57
N PRO A 198 -21.07 -7.53 -0.36
CA PRO A 198 -21.26 -8.04 0.99
C PRO A 198 -19.96 -8.21 1.77
N HIS A 199 -18.83 -8.51 1.10
CA HIS A 199 -17.54 -8.63 1.76
C HIS A 199 -17.02 -7.30 2.30
N LEU A 200 -17.06 -6.24 1.47
CA LEU A 200 -16.65 -4.90 1.86
C LEU A 200 -17.49 -4.37 3.03
N LEU A 201 -18.82 -4.55 2.96
CA LEU A 201 -19.73 -4.14 4.02
C LEU A 201 -19.49 -4.94 5.32
N SER A 202 -19.26 -6.24 5.22
CA SER A 202 -18.98 -7.11 6.37
C SER A 202 -17.70 -6.71 7.09
N VAL A 203 -16.61 -6.50 6.35
CA VAL A 203 -15.32 -6.03 6.91
C VAL A 203 -15.52 -4.66 7.59
N ALA A 204 -16.17 -3.70 6.90
CA ALA A 204 -16.41 -2.37 7.45
C ALA A 204 -17.22 -2.41 8.75
N ARG A 205 -18.30 -3.19 8.81
CA ARG A 205 -19.13 -3.35 10.02
C ARG A 205 -18.36 -4.02 11.15
N SER A 206 -17.57 -5.04 10.86
CA SER A 206 -16.78 -5.74 11.90
C SER A 206 -15.73 -4.83 12.52
N VAL A 207 -15.07 -3.99 11.72
CA VAL A 207 -14.09 -3.02 12.22
C VAL A 207 -14.79 -1.87 12.96
N ALA A 208 -15.85 -1.30 12.39
CA ALA A 208 -16.60 -0.21 13.01
C ALA A 208 -17.25 -0.61 14.34
N GLY A 209 -17.72 -1.86 14.45
CA GLY A 209 -18.28 -2.44 15.67
C GLY A 209 -17.25 -2.89 16.71
N GLY A 210 -15.95 -2.77 16.43
CA GLY A 210 -14.89 -3.20 17.35
C GLY A 210 -14.70 -4.70 17.47
N HIS A 211 -15.33 -5.50 16.59
CA HIS A 211 -15.19 -6.96 16.56
C HIS A 211 -13.93 -7.42 15.83
N LEU A 212 -13.31 -6.52 15.06
CA LEU A 212 -12.10 -6.75 14.28
C LEU A 212 -11.19 -5.52 14.37
N ASP A 213 -9.96 -5.70 14.87
CA ASP A 213 -8.90 -4.69 14.82
C ASP A 213 -7.85 -5.10 13.78
N LEU A 214 -7.93 -4.51 12.59
CA LEU A 214 -6.97 -4.76 11.51
C LEU A 214 -5.63 -4.08 11.77
N GLU A 215 -5.62 -2.95 12.50
CA GLU A 215 -4.39 -2.20 12.76
C GLU A 215 -3.40 -2.97 13.64
N ILE A 216 -3.90 -3.92 14.43
CA ILE A 216 -3.04 -4.81 15.23
C ILE A 216 -2.15 -5.69 14.35
N LEU A 217 -2.65 -6.07 13.14
CA LEU A 217 -1.89 -6.89 12.19
C LEU A 217 -0.67 -6.14 11.65
N GLY A 218 -0.79 -4.82 11.47
CA GLY A 218 0.30 -3.96 10.99
C GLY A 218 1.32 -3.60 12.06
N ARG A 219 0.95 -3.77 13.35
CA ARG A 219 1.83 -3.46 14.50
C ARG A 219 2.53 -4.69 15.06
N ALA A 220 1.98 -5.87 14.83
CA ALA A 220 2.53 -7.12 15.35
C ALA A 220 3.86 -7.46 14.69
N SER A 221 4.87 -7.75 15.50
CA SER A 221 6.16 -8.25 15.03
C SER A 221 6.04 -9.70 14.50
N PRO A 222 7.02 -10.19 13.72
CA PRO A 222 7.04 -11.60 13.31
C PRO A 222 7.10 -12.59 14.48
N GLU A 223 7.67 -12.17 15.61
CA GLU A 223 7.75 -12.95 16.84
C GLU A 223 6.41 -13.04 17.55
N ASP A 224 5.64 -11.93 17.59
CA ASP A 224 4.32 -11.88 18.22
C ASP A 224 3.23 -12.52 17.36
N LEU A 225 3.35 -12.40 16.04
CA LEU A 225 2.42 -12.95 15.06
C LEU A 225 3.21 -13.54 13.89
N PRO A 226 3.56 -14.83 13.91
CA PRO A 226 4.23 -15.51 12.81
C PRO A 226 3.47 -15.41 11.48
N ASP A 227 4.20 -15.43 10.34
CA ASP A 227 3.61 -15.24 9.01
C ASP A 227 2.49 -16.24 8.68
N ALA A 228 2.58 -17.48 9.16
CA ALA A 228 1.53 -18.48 8.96
C ALA A 228 0.24 -18.11 9.70
N ASP A 229 0.35 -17.57 10.91
CA ASP A 229 -0.80 -17.14 11.71
C ASP A 229 -1.40 -15.85 11.16
N LEU A 230 -0.56 -14.92 10.70
CA LEU A 230 -1.01 -13.71 10.00
C LEU A 230 -1.77 -14.08 8.72
N GLU A 231 -1.23 -14.96 7.89
CA GLU A 231 -1.92 -15.47 6.70
C GLU A 231 -3.26 -16.09 7.05
N GLY A 232 -3.31 -16.95 8.08
CA GLY A 232 -4.54 -17.56 8.57
C GLY A 232 -5.60 -16.53 8.97
N ARG A 233 -5.20 -15.48 9.70
CA ARG A 233 -6.11 -14.37 10.06
C ARG A 233 -6.62 -13.61 8.85
N LEU A 234 -5.75 -13.34 7.88
CA LEU A 234 -6.13 -12.65 6.64
C LEU A 234 -7.08 -13.50 5.79
N LEU A 235 -6.84 -14.81 5.66
CA LEU A 235 -7.72 -15.75 4.95
C LEU A 235 -9.10 -15.89 5.62
N GLY A 236 -9.20 -15.61 6.90
CA GLY A 236 -10.48 -15.56 7.63
C GLY A 236 -11.33 -14.34 7.33
N LEU A 237 -10.79 -13.32 6.63
CA LEU A 237 -11.52 -12.11 6.29
C LEU A 237 -12.44 -12.33 5.08
N PRO A 238 -13.68 -11.81 5.09
CA PRO A 238 -14.58 -11.88 3.94
C PRO A 238 -13.94 -11.29 2.68
N GLY A 239 -13.92 -12.06 1.60
CA GLY A 239 -13.38 -11.62 0.30
C GLY A 239 -11.85 -11.68 0.16
N VAL A 240 -11.14 -12.19 1.16
CA VAL A 240 -9.69 -12.36 1.14
C VAL A 240 -9.34 -13.83 0.86
N GLY A 241 -8.82 -14.10 -0.33
CA GLY A 241 -8.24 -15.39 -0.72
C GLY A 241 -6.68 -15.34 -0.68
N PRO A 242 -6.00 -16.43 -1.10
CA PRO A 242 -4.53 -16.52 -1.02
C PRO A 242 -3.78 -15.36 -1.70
N TYR A 243 -4.23 -14.92 -2.89
CA TYR A 243 -3.68 -13.75 -3.56
C TYR A 243 -3.79 -12.48 -2.70
N ALA A 244 -5.00 -12.21 -2.20
CA ALA A 244 -5.26 -11.02 -1.41
C ALA A 244 -4.50 -11.05 -0.07
N ALA A 245 -4.43 -12.20 0.59
CA ALA A 245 -3.64 -12.38 1.81
C ALA A 245 -2.15 -12.08 1.57
N ALA A 246 -1.56 -12.64 0.51
CA ALA A 246 -0.16 -12.38 0.16
C ALA A 246 0.09 -10.89 -0.16
N HIS A 247 -0.88 -10.23 -0.83
CA HIS A 247 -0.76 -8.80 -1.16
C HIS A 247 -0.86 -7.92 0.10
N VAL A 248 -1.80 -8.19 0.99
CA VAL A 248 -1.88 -7.49 2.28
C VAL A 248 -0.62 -7.74 3.11
N MET A 249 -0.11 -8.98 3.17
CA MET A 249 1.16 -9.25 3.84
C MET A 249 2.31 -8.40 3.28
N LEU A 250 2.40 -8.23 1.95
CA LEU A 250 3.40 -7.37 1.33
C LEU A 250 3.27 -5.91 1.82
N THR A 251 2.05 -5.35 1.86
CA THR A 251 1.81 -3.99 2.36
C THR A 251 2.06 -3.88 3.87
N LEU A 252 1.93 -4.96 4.63
CA LEU A 252 2.31 -5.03 6.04
C LEU A 252 3.82 -5.18 6.28
N GLY A 253 4.64 -5.39 5.23
CA GLY A 253 6.08 -5.62 5.36
C GLY A 253 6.44 -7.06 5.72
N ARG A 254 5.51 -7.99 5.49
CA ARG A 254 5.65 -9.42 5.73
C ARG A 254 5.83 -10.12 4.38
N TYR A 255 7.07 -10.37 4.01
CA TYR A 255 7.48 -10.66 2.62
C TYR A 255 7.68 -12.15 2.31
N SER A 256 7.25 -13.06 3.18
CA SER A 256 7.48 -14.51 2.98
C SER A 256 6.63 -15.14 1.88
N LYS A 257 5.52 -14.49 1.46
CA LYS A 257 4.56 -15.05 0.49
C LYS A 257 4.72 -14.43 -0.89
N LEU A 258 4.73 -15.28 -1.91
CA LEU A 258 4.73 -14.84 -3.30
C LEU A 258 3.32 -14.41 -3.70
N ILE A 259 3.20 -13.24 -4.35
CA ILE A 259 1.94 -12.82 -4.99
C ILE A 259 1.81 -13.56 -6.32
N LEU A 260 0.96 -14.56 -6.37
CA LEU A 260 0.76 -15.42 -7.53
C LEU A 260 -0.60 -15.13 -8.17
N ASP A 261 -0.59 -14.42 -9.30
CA ASP A 261 -1.79 -14.02 -10.03
C ASP A 261 -1.66 -14.20 -11.55
N SER A 262 -2.62 -13.67 -12.30
CA SER A 262 -2.65 -13.73 -13.75
C SER A 262 -1.57 -12.88 -14.43
N TRP A 263 -0.96 -11.92 -13.72
CA TRP A 263 0.14 -11.10 -14.22
C TRP A 263 1.51 -11.67 -13.81
N THR A 264 1.71 -12.03 -12.55
CA THR A 264 3.00 -12.47 -12.03
C THR A 264 3.45 -13.81 -12.60
N ARG A 265 2.52 -14.78 -12.76
CA ARG A 265 2.86 -16.11 -13.34
C ARG A 265 3.45 -16.01 -14.75
N PRO A 266 2.79 -15.37 -15.72
CA PRO A 266 3.36 -15.23 -17.07
C PRO A 266 4.58 -14.28 -17.09
N ALA A 267 4.64 -13.26 -16.24
CA ALA A 267 5.81 -12.39 -16.13
C ALA A 267 7.05 -13.18 -15.70
N TYR A 268 6.92 -14.02 -14.68
CA TYR A 268 8.02 -14.87 -14.24
C TYR A 268 8.42 -15.93 -15.28
N ALA A 269 7.43 -16.54 -15.94
CA ALA A 269 7.72 -17.50 -17.00
C ALA A 269 8.55 -16.87 -18.14
N ARG A 270 8.22 -15.65 -18.56
CA ARG A 270 9.02 -14.87 -19.54
C ARG A 270 10.42 -14.55 -19.01
N HIS A 271 10.53 -14.11 -17.77
CA HIS A 271 11.83 -13.79 -17.14
C HIS A 271 12.81 -14.97 -17.20
N VAL A 272 12.32 -16.20 -16.97
CA VAL A 272 13.15 -17.41 -17.02
C VAL A 272 13.17 -18.11 -18.39
N GLY A 273 12.64 -17.50 -19.44
CA GLY A 273 12.64 -18.05 -20.81
C GLY A 273 11.78 -19.30 -20.98
N ARG A 274 10.67 -19.46 -20.22
CA ARG A 274 9.78 -20.62 -20.26
C ARG A 274 8.36 -20.22 -20.66
N LYS A 275 7.61 -21.17 -21.24
CA LYS A 275 6.19 -20.97 -21.57
C LYS A 275 5.31 -20.88 -20.30
N ALA A 276 5.62 -21.66 -19.28
CA ALA A 276 4.94 -21.68 -17.99
C ALA A 276 5.87 -22.19 -16.90
N VAL A 277 5.61 -21.78 -15.67
CA VAL A 277 6.28 -22.27 -14.45
C VAL A 277 5.20 -22.54 -13.40
N SER A 278 5.24 -23.69 -12.74
CA SER A 278 4.27 -24.02 -11.69
C SER A 278 4.51 -23.20 -10.42
N ASP A 279 3.45 -22.92 -9.66
CA ASP A 279 3.53 -22.20 -8.38
C ASP A 279 4.50 -22.88 -7.41
N ALA A 280 4.48 -24.22 -7.36
CA ALA A 280 5.44 -25.00 -6.53
C ALA A 280 6.90 -24.81 -6.95
N ALA A 281 7.17 -24.67 -8.26
CA ALA A 281 8.52 -24.43 -8.75
C ALA A 281 8.98 -23.00 -8.41
N MET A 282 8.09 -22.01 -8.54
CA MET A 282 8.36 -20.63 -8.11
C MET A 282 8.64 -20.59 -6.60
N ALA A 283 7.76 -21.12 -5.77
CA ALA A 283 7.94 -21.16 -4.32
C ALA A 283 9.27 -21.80 -3.92
N ARG A 284 9.63 -22.94 -4.54
CA ARG A 284 10.91 -23.63 -4.30
C ARG A 284 12.13 -22.77 -4.69
N ARG A 285 12.05 -22.05 -5.83
CA ARG A 285 13.13 -21.18 -6.32
C ARG A 285 13.39 -20.01 -5.37
N PHE A 286 12.33 -19.42 -4.82
CA PHE A 286 12.40 -18.25 -3.95
C PHE A 286 12.60 -18.59 -2.46
N LYS A 287 12.48 -19.86 -2.06
CA LYS A 287 12.70 -20.29 -0.66
C LYS A 287 14.07 -19.84 -0.10
N ARG A 288 15.08 -19.69 -0.96
CA ARG A 288 16.43 -19.24 -0.59
C ARG A 288 16.49 -17.83 0.01
N TYR A 289 15.49 -16.98 -0.25
CA TYR A 289 15.42 -15.64 0.32
C TYR A 289 14.72 -15.58 1.69
N GLY A 290 14.32 -16.74 2.23
CA GLY A 290 13.70 -16.83 3.56
C GLY A 290 12.49 -15.92 3.72
N PRO A 291 12.48 -15.02 4.73
CA PRO A 291 11.36 -14.14 4.99
C PRO A 291 11.13 -13.09 3.89
N TYR A 292 12.07 -12.92 2.96
CA TYR A 292 12.00 -11.97 1.85
C TYR A 292 11.62 -12.61 0.51
N ALA A 293 11.15 -13.86 0.51
CA ALA A 293 10.86 -14.61 -0.73
C ALA A 293 9.90 -13.87 -1.67
N GLY A 294 8.81 -13.32 -1.14
CA GLY A 294 7.82 -12.56 -1.90
C GLY A 294 8.35 -11.21 -2.39
N LEU A 295 9.17 -10.52 -1.58
CA LEU A 295 9.80 -9.27 -1.97
C LEU A 295 10.80 -9.49 -3.12
N ALA A 296 11.66 -10.49 -3.01
CA ALA A 296 12.61 -10.86 -4.05
C ALA A 296 11.88 -11.23 -5.36
N PHE A 297 10.81 -12.03 -5.27
CA PHE A 297 9.98 -12.38 -6.40
C PHE A 297 9.37 -11.14 -7.07
N TRP A 298 8.79 -10.25 -6.29
CA TRP A 298 8.16 -9.02 -6.77
C TRP A 298 9.16 -8.11 -7.47
N LEU A 299 10.32 -7.86 -6.85
CA LEU A 299 11.34 -6.95 -7.37
C LEU A 299 12.00 -7.45 -8.67
N ILE A 300 12.18 -8.76 -8.82
CA ILE A 300 12.65 -9.34 -10.09
C ILE A 300 11.66 -9.03 -11.22
N LEU A 301 10.36 -9.06 -10.94
CA LEU A 301 9.32 -8.84 -11.96
C LEU A 301 9.07 -7.36 -12.26
N THR A 302 9.41 -6.46 -11.33
CA THR A 302 9.11 -5.02 -11.43
C THR A 302 10.36 -4.17 -11.65
N ARG A 303 11.50 -4.79 -11.92
CA ARG A 303 12.80 -4.13 -12.13
C ARG A 303 12.72 -2.98 -13.14
N ASP A 304 12.02 -3.21 -14.24
CA ASP A 304 11.96 -2.31 -15.39
C ASP A 304 10.73 -1.38 -15.37
N TRP A 305 10.06 -1.25 -14.24
CA TRP A 305 8.91 -0.34 -14.12
C TRP A 305 9.33 1.14 -14.06
N VAL A 306 10.55 1.43 -13.60
CA VAL A 306 11.13 2.78 -13.50
C VAL A 306 12.65 2.75 -13.72
#